data_b2e7fcb3e28ffa4570ede1fdf6031ae1
#
_entry.id   b2e7fcb3e28ffa4570ede1fdf6031ae1
#
_cell.length_a   1.000
_cell.length_b   1.000
_cell.length_c   1.000
_cell.angle_alpha   90.00
_cell.angle_beta   90.00
_cell.angle_gamma   90.00
#
_symmetry.space_group_name_H-M   'P 1'
#
loop_
_entity.id
_entity.type
_entity.pdbx_description
1 polymer ?
#
loop_
_entity_poly.entity_id
_entity_poly.type
_entity_poly.pdbx_seq_one_letter_code
_entity_poly.pdbx_strand_id
1 'polypeptide(L)'
;MKMTPYSPLKWLFLSIAVLGAASCSQGSANGNPEDAIALEDAADEYERGPHRGRMLREGDFALELTIFEDGVDPEFRLFPYLNGVALAPSQVTAVIELTRLGGIVDRFEFTPRDDYLIGAGVVTEPH
;
A
#
# COMPACT_ATOMS: atom_id res chain seq x y z
N MET A 1 -29.78 -16.00 -35.66
CA MET A 1 -28.99 -16.19 -34.44
C MET A 1 -29.87 -15.85 -33.25
N LYS A 2 -30.25 -16.84 -32.47
CA LYS A 2 -31.17 -16.68 -31.32
C LYS A 2 -30.33 -16.47 -30.04
N MET A 3 -30.47 -15.30 -29.43
CA MET A 3 -29.96 -15.03 -28.09
C MET A 3 -30.94 -15.64 -27.06
N THR A 4 -30.46 -16.51 -26.19
CA THR A 4 -31.19 -17.01 -25.03
C THR A 4 -30.91 -16.14 -23.81
N PRO A 5 -31.92 -15.66 -23.08
CA PRO A 5 -31.72 -14.88 -21.87
C PRO A 5 -31.38 -15.78 -20.69
N TYR A 6 -30.37 -15.41 -19.95
CA TYR A 6 -29.93 -16.05 -18.71
C TYR A 6 -30.87 -15.68 -17.56
N SER A 7 -31.40 -16.69 -16.90
CA SER A 7 -32.36 -16.57 -15.80
C SER A 7 -31.66 -16.32 -14.47
N PRO A 8 -32.08 -15.37 -13.63
CA PRO A 8 -31.48 -15.19 -12.30
C PRO A 8 -32.01 -16.20 -11.30
N LEU A 9 -31.13 -17.00 -10.74
CA LEU A 9 -31.41 -17.97 -9.68
C LEU A 9 -31.71 -17.23 -8.36
N LYS A 10 -32.91 -17.36 -7.85
CA LYS A 10 -33.36 -16.81 -6.57
C LYS A 10 -32.68 -17.54 -5.41
N TRP A 11 -31.92 -16.83 -4.60
CA TRP A 11 -31.41 -17.32 -3.34
C TRP A 11 -32.47 -17.13 -2.25
N LEU A 12 -32.87 -18.24 -1.68
CA LEU A 12 -33.82 -18.37 -0.58
C LEU A 12 -33.07 -18.08 0.74
N PHE A 13 -33.42 -16.99 1.43
CA PHE A 13 -32.93 -16.72 2.77
C PHE A 13 -33.68 -17.58 3.79
N LEU A 14 -32.96 -18.48 4.44
CA LEU A 14 -33.45 -19.21 5.62
C LEU A 14 -32.97 -18.48 6.88
N SER A 15 -33.86 -17.75 7.53
CA SER A 15 -33.63 -17.12 8.81
C SER A 15 -33.75 -18.13 9.94
N ILE A 16 -32.68 -18.38 10.69
CA ILE A 16 -32.73 -19.11 11.96
C ILE A 16 -32.50 -18.10 13.08
N ALA A 17 -33.55 -17.82 13.84
CA ALA A 17 -33.50 -17.10 15.09
C ALA A 17 -33.14 -18.08 16.21
N VAL A 18 -32.04 -17.83 16.92
CA VAL A 18 -31.75 -18.51 18.18
C VAL A 18 -31.72 -17.47 19.29
N LEU A 19 -32.74 -17.51 20.16
CA LEU A 19 -32.74 -16.88 21.47
C LEU A 19 -31.87 -17.73 22.41
N GLY A 20 -30.95 -17.10 23.11
CA GLY A 20 -30.16 -17.75 24.17
C GLY A 20 -29.66 -16.76 25.19
N ALA A 21 -30.21 -16.85 26.34
CA ALA A 21 -30.19 -16.16 27.62
C ALA A 21 -28.87 -15.58 28.15
N ALA A 22 -29.09 -14.51 28.90
CA ALA A 22 -28.16 -13.79 29.75
C ALA A 22 -27.46 -14.70 30.81
N SER A 23 -26.15 -14.43 30.99
CA SER A 23 -25.48 -14.75 32.25
C SER A 23 -24.54 -13.61 32.59
N CYS A 24 -24.94 -12.84 33.60
CA CYS A 24 -24.07 -11.89 34.29
C CYS A 24 -23.08 -12.67 35.14
N SER A 25 -21.80 -12.41 34.95
CA SER A 25 -20.80 -12.71 35.97
C SER A 25 -19.94 -11.48 36.21
N GLN A 26 -20.15 -10.87 37.37
CA GLN A 26 -19.29 -9.83 37.93
C GLN A 26 -18.00 -10.48 38.42
N GLY A 27 -16.87 -9.94 38.03
CA GLY A 27 -15.56 -10.36 38.50
C GLY A 27 -14.54 -9.23 38.36
N SER A 28 -14.38 -8.52 39.48
CA SER A 28 -13.20 -7.81 39.98
C SER A 28 -12.28 -7.06 39.04
N ALA A 29 -12.23 -5.77 39.31
CA ALA A 29 -11.16 -4.85 38.98
C ALA A 29 -9.79 -5.35 39.45
N ASN A 30 -8.85 -5.49 38.54
CA ASN A 30 -7.44 -5.25 38.79
C ASN A 30 -6.92 -4.48 37.60
N GLY A 31 -6.73 -3.19 37.83
CA GLY A 31 -6.08 -2.31 36.89
C GLY A 31 -4.64 -2.73 36.68
N ASN A 32 -4.32 -3.13 35.50
CA ASN A 32 -2.98 -3.10 35.00
C ASN A 32 -2.93 -2.01 33.92
N PRO A 33 -2.21 -0.92 34.13
CA PRO A 33 -2.04 0.10 33.11
C PRO A 33 -0.94 -0.35 32.16
N GLU A 34 -1.22 -1.36 31.38
CA GLU A 34 -0.47 -1.74 30.18
C GLU A 34 -1.39 -1.66 28.96
N ASP A 35 -2.11 -0.56 28.85
CA ASP A 35 -2.43 -0.03 27.55
C ASP A 35 -1.11 0.54 26.96
N ALA A 36 -0.17 -0.35 26.70
CA ALA A 36 0.73 -0.17 25.61
C ALA A 36 -0.17 -0.08 24.40
N ILE A 37 -0.49 1.15 24.01
CA ILE A 37 -0.99 1.47 22.70
C ILE A 37 0.01 0.81 21.77
N ALA A 38 -0.34 -0.37 21.30
CA ALA A 38 0.23 -0.91 20.09
C ALA A 38 -0.04 0.17 19.04
N LEU A 39 0.95 0.98 18.77
CA LEU A 39 1.10 1.67 17.51
C LEU A 39 1.42 0.57 16.50
N GLU A 40 0.51 -0.42 16.44
CA GLU A 40 0.47 -1.39 15.39
C GLU A 40 0.08 -0.59 14.13
N ASP A 41 1.15 -0.12 13.49
CA ASP A 41 1.36 -0.27 12.08
C ASP A 41 0.22 0.24 11.20
N ALA A 42 -0.01 1.56 11.25
CA ALA A 42 -0.64 2.26 10.13
C ALA A 42 0.22 2.16 8.84
N ALA A 43 1.33 1.43 8.89
CA ALA A 43 2.24 1.20 7.77
C ALA A 43 1.77 0.10 6.80
N ASP A 44 0.79 -0.73 7.16
CA ASP A 44 0.35 -1.86 6.35
C ASP A 44 -0.90 -1.62 5.49
N GLU A 45 -1.40 -0.39 5.40
CA GLU A 45 -2.61 -0.08 4.64
C GLU A 45 -2.36 0.27 3.16
N TYR A 46 -1.15 0.09 2.65
CA TYR A 46 -0.86 0.32 1.24
C TYR A 46 -0.48 -0.97 0.51
N GLU A 47 -0.88 -1.05 -0.76
CA GLU A 47 -0.53 -2.18 -1.63
C GLU A 47 0.98 -2.23 -1.83
N ARG A 48 1.58 -3.43 -1.65
CA ARG A 48 2.99 -3.70 -1.89
C ARG A 48 3.20 -4.37 -3.25
N GLY A 49 4.22 -3.92 -3.96
CA GLY A 49 4.63 -4.50 -5.23
C GLY A 49 5.62 -5.67 -5.06
N PRO A 50 6.07 -6.26 -6.18
CA PRO A 50 7.04 -7.38 -6.20
C PRO A 50 8.36 -7.08 -5.48
N HIS A 51 8.80 -5.83 -5.47
CA HIS A 51 10.03 -5.37 -4.81
C HIS A 51 9.78 -4.89 -3.36
N ARG A 52 8.60 -5.21 -2.79
CA ARG A 52 8.15 -4.81 -1.44
C ARG A 52 7.96 -3.30 -1.26
N GLY A 53 7.99 -2.55 -2.34
CA GLY A 53 7.73 -1.12 -2.38
C GLY A 53 6.25 -0.80 -2.32
N ARG A 54 5.95 0.48 -2.14
CA ARG A 54 4.60 1.00 -2.20
C ARG A 54 4.12 1.10 -3.64
N MET A 55 2.97 0.50 -3.94
CA MET A 55 2.31 0.64 -5.24
C MET A 55 1.50 1.93 -5.29
N LEU A 56 1.77 2.73 -6.31
CA LEU A 56 1.00 3.92 -6.69
C LEU A 56 0.29 3.59 -8.00
N ARG A 57 -1.05 3.72 -8.03
CA ARG A 57 -1.85 3.35 -9.21
C ARG A 57 -2.67 4.50 -9.72
N GLU A 58 -2.73 4.61 -11.04
CA GLU A 58 -3.65 5.50 -11.74
C GLU A 58 -4.14 4.80 -13.02
N GLY A 59 -5.39 4.34 -13.01
CA GLY A 59 -5.95 3.52 -14.09
C GLY A 59 -5.15 2.22 -14.28
N ASP A 60 -4.69 1.99 -15.51
CA ASP A 60 -3.89 0.82 -15.88
C ASP A 60 -2.38 1.00 -15.63
N PHE A 61 -1.96 2.21 -15.28
CA PHE A 61 -0.58 2.54 -14.97
C PHE A 61 -0.30 2.38 -13.47
N ALA A 62 0.86 1.83 -13.13
CA ALA A 62 1.31 1.73 -11.76
C ALA A 62 2.81 2.01 -11.64
N LEU A 63 3.21 2.56 -10.51
CA LEU A 63 4.60 2.72 -10.09
C LEU A 63 4.79 2.05 -8.74
N GLU A 64 5.82 1.24 -8.62
CA GLU A 64 6.27 0.76 -7.33
C GLU A 64 7.43 1.63 -6.85
N LEU A 65 7.26 2.28 -5.71
CA LEU A 65 8.26 3.12 -5.07
C LEU A 65 8.95 2.33 -3.96
N THR A 66 10.27 2.22 -4.04
CA THR A 66 11.12 1.64 -3.00
C THR A 66 12.16 2.64 -2.52
N ILE A 67 12.62 2.48 -1.28
CA ILE A 67 13.86 3.06 -0.78
C ILE A 67 14.87 1.93 -0.71
N PHE A 68 16.00 2.10 -1.36
CA PHE A 68 17.08 1.11 -1.38
C PHE A 68 18.29 1.67 -0.64
N GLU A 69 18.82 0.88 0.31
CA GLU A 69 19.91 1.30 1.21
C GLU A 69 20.93 0.18 1.48
N ASP A 70 20.89 -0.90 0.71
CA ASP A 70 21.82 -2.02 0.90
C ASP A 70 23.19 -1.70 0.28
N GLY A 71 24.12 -1.28 1.13
CA GLY A 71 25.49 -0.96 0.76
C GLY A 71 25.69 0.36 0.00
N VAL A 72 24.65 1.19 -0.06
CA VAL A 72 24.66 2.53 -0.66
C VAL A 72 23.89 3.50 0.24
N ASP A 73 24.05 4.81 0.01
CA ASP A 73 23.19 5.80 0.65
C ASP A 73 21.74 5.58 0.22
N PRO A 74 20.76 5.86 1.10
CA PRO A 74 19.35 5.67 0.78
C PRO A 74 18.94 6.39 -0.52
N GLU A 75 18.44 5.63 -1.49
CA GLU A 75 18.02 6.14 -2.79
C GLU A 75 16.59 5.67 -3.14
N PHE A 76 15.84 6.50 -3.84
CA PHE A 76 14.55 6.08 -4.41
C PHE A 76 14.76 5.27 -5.68
N ARG A 77 14.02 4.15 -5.77
CA ARG A 77 13.88 3.38 -7.01
C ARG A 77 12.41 3.25 -7.39
N LEU A 78 12.12 3.41 -8.68
CA LEU A 78 10.78 3.26 -9.24
C LEU A 78 10.76 2.14 -10.26
N PHE A 79 9.77 1.26 -10.14
CA PHE A 79 9.50 0.19 -11.10
C PHE A 79 8.14 0.47 -11.76
N PRO A 80 8.12 0.80 -13.06
CA PRO A 80 6.90 1.14 -13.76
C PRO A 80 6.20 -0.10 -14.34
N TYR A 81 4.86 -0.06 -14.34
CA TYR A 81 4.00 -1.11 -14.89
C TYR A 81 2.85 -0.51 -15.70
N LEU A 82 2.42 -1.21 -16.74
CA LEU A 82 1.21 -0.92 -17.50
C LEU A 82 0.40 -2.21 -17.63
N ASN A 83 -0.88 -2.19 -17.27
CA ASN A 83 -1.74 -3.38 -17.24
C ASN A 83 -1.13 -4.56 -16.45
N GLY A 84 -0.39 -4.27 -15.39
CA GLY A 84 0.29 -5.28 -14.57
C GLY A 84 1.57 -5.85 -15.18
N VAL A 85 2.01 -5.37 -16.33
CA VAL A 85 3.26 -5.78 -16.99
C VAL A 85 4.32 -4.71 -16.79
N ALA A 86 5.54 -5.12 -16.44
CA ALA A 86 6.66 -4.20 -16.26
C ALA A 86 6.97 -3.44 -17.56
N LEU A 87 7.12 -2.12 -17.45
CA LEU A 87 7.56 -1.24 -18.53
C LEU A 87 9.07 -1.06 -18.48
N ALA A 88 9.67 -0.86 -19.66
CA ALA A 88 11.06 -0.42 -19.72
C ALA A 88 11.20 0.97 -19.08
N PRO A 89 12.16 1.20 -18.16
CA PRO A 89 12.32 2.48 -17.48
C PRO A 89 12.51 3.67 -18.42
N SER A 90 13.10 3.45 -19.60
CA SER A 90 13.29 4.48 -20.62
C SER A 90 11.98 5.03 -21.25
N GLN A 91 10.85 4.35 -21.01
CA GLN A 91 9.53 4.77 -21.48
C GLN A 91 8.81 5.70 -20.51
N VAL A 92 9.39 5.93 -19.33
CA VAL A 92 8.75 6.68 -18.23
C VAL A 92 9.65 7.83 -17.79
N THR A 93 9.03 9.00 -17.61
CA THR A 93 9.65 10.14 -16.94
C THR A 93 8.95 10.36 -15.62
N ALA A 94 9.69 10.44 -14.53
CA ALA A 94 9.14 10.62 -13.20
C ALA A 94 9.91 11.69 -12.41
N VAL A 95 9.16 12.37 -11.54
CA VAL A 95 9.67 13.30 -10.55
C VAL A 95 8.89 13.04 -9.25
N ILE A 96 9.59 12.98 -8.13
CA ILE A 96 8.96 12.94 -6.81
C ILE A 96 9.25 14.26 -6.10
N GLU A 97 8.23 14.86 -5.53
CA GLU A 97 8.32 15.98 -4.61
C GLU A 97 7.93 15.49 -3.21
N LEU A 98 8.90 15.52 -2.30
CA LEU A 98 8.71 15.10 -0.91
C LEU A 98 8.61 16.35 -0.03
N THR A 99 7.42 16.60 0.51
CA THR A 99 7.21 17.68 1.47
C THR A 99 7.50 17.18 2.88
N ARG A 100 8.49 17.80 3.52
CA ARG A 100 8.86 17.51 4.91
C ARG A 100 8.15 18.42 5.90
N LEU A 101 8.25 18.06 7.18
CA LEU A 101 7.85 18.93 8.28
C LEU A 101 8.55 20.30 8.16
N GLY A 102 7.78 21.39 8.33
CA GLY A 102 8.27 22.76 8.13
C GLY A 102 8.12 23.28 6.69
N GLY A 103 7.50 22.51 5.78
CA GLY A 103 7.20 22.95 4.42
C GLY A 103 8.40 22.91 3.45
N ILE A 104 9.48 22.25 3.84
CA ILE A 104 10.63 22.01 2.96
C ILE A 104 10.22 20.98 1.90
N VAL A 105 10.49 21.28 0.62
CA VAL A 105 10.20 20.37 -0.48
C VAL A 105 11.51 19.91 -1.11
N ASP A 106 11.75 18.59 -1.05
CA ASP A 106 12.83 17.96 -1.78
C ASP A 106 12.29 17.43 -3.10
N ARG A 107 13.02 17.65 -4.19
CA ARG A 107 12.65 17.22 -5.53
C ARG A 107 13.66 16.20 -6.03
N PHE A 108 13.18 15.03 -6.40
CA PHE A 108 13.96 13.94 -6.97
C PHE A 108 13.59 13.75 -8.44
N GLU A 109 14.54 13.93 -9.32
CA GLU A 109 14.42 13.60 -10.73
C GLU A 109 14.92 12.18 -10.97
N PHE A 110 14.23 11.43 -11.81
CA PHE A 110 14.53 10.02 -12.05
C PHE A 110 15.15 9.80 -13.41
N THR A 111 16.17 8.94 -13.44
CA THR A 111 16.84 8.50 -14.67
C THR A 111 16.74 6.98 -14.83
N PRO A 112 16.56 6.47 -16.05
CA PRO A 112 16.51 5.03 -16.31
C PRO A 112 17.83 4.34 -15.95
N ARG A 113 17.71 3.18 -15.27
CA ARG A 113 18.83 2.31 -14.96
C ARG A 113 18.36 0.86 -14.90
N ASP A 114 19.01 -0.03 -15.66
CA ASP A 114 18.64 -1.44 -15.71
C ASP A 114 17.12 -1.67 -15.88
N ASP A 115 16.43 -2.19 -14.87
CA ASP A 115 15.00 -2.47 -14.84
C ASP A 115 14.19 -1.48 -13.97
N TYR A 116 14.81 -0.40 -13.49
CA TYR A 116 14.18 0.63 -12.66
C TYR A 116 14.61 2.04 -13.06
N LEU A 117 13.94 3.03 -12.48
CA LEU A 117 14.40 4.42 -12.50
C LEU A 117 15.02 4.76 -11.13
N ILE A 118 16.21 5.36 -11.15
CA ILE A 118 16.89 5.83 -9.94
C ILE A 118 16.64 7.32 -9.74
N GLY A 119 16.27 7.71 -8.52
CA GLY A 119 16.12 9.10 -8.11
C GLY A 119 17.48 9.76 -7.86
N ALA A 120 17.63 10.98 -8.35
CA ALA A 120 18.83 11.77 -8.08
C ALA A 120 18.80 12.31 -6.64
N GLY A 121 19.87 12.08 -5.87
CA GLY A 121 20.01 12.54 -4.48
C GLY A 121 19.82 11.46 -3.45
N VAL A 122 20.10 11.81 -2.20
CA VAL A 122 19.98 10.93 -1.03
C VAL A 122 18.66 11.18 -0.33
N VAL A 123 17.95 10.11 0.02
CA VAL A 123 16.74 10.20 0.84
C VAL A 123 17.17 10.40 2.29
N THR A 124 16.98 11.60 2.82
CA THR A 124 17.27 11.90 4.23
C THR A 124 16.01 11.62 5.06
N GLU A 125 16.08 10.67 5.97
CA GLU A 125 14.98 10.43 6.90
C GLU A 125 14.87 11.58 7.92
N PRO A 126 13.63 11.93 8.33
CA PRO A 126 13.44 12.84 9.45
C PRO A 126 13.85 12.12 10.75
N HIS A 127 14.82 12.68 11.46
CA HIS A 127 15.20 12.25 12.80
C HIS A 127 14.31 12.89 13.86
#